data_dcfc5ad7e87d4023e8d2a0cbe7ec8abb
#
_entry.id   dcfc5ad7e87d4023e8d2a0cbe7ec8abb
#
_cell.length_a   1.000
_cell.length_b   1.000
_cell.length_c   1.000
_cell.angle_alpha   90.00
_cell.angle_beta   90.00
_cell.angle_gamma   90.00
#
_symmetry.space_group_name_H-M   'P 1'
#
loop_
_entity.id
_entity.type
_entity.pdbx_description
1 polymer ?
#
loop_
_entity_poly.entity_id
_entity_poly.type
_entity_poly.pdbx_seq_one_letter_code
_entity_poly.pdbx_strand_id
1 'polypeptide(L)'
;EDEFHLWITVWIKNPETGRYLISQRSADKETDPLKWETVAGHSVSGENSLDAALREVSEEVGITLQPEKAVIRSTKVAFTYDGKRHNWIRDAYYFETTDEPDLQKASTNEVLQTRWLTLPEIREKYEHGDCCLSVKDIFGFEENPVPADRYQDVIGQVVRGKIDRPMGSCHPRHKNIFYPVNYGYVTGITGGDGAIRSDVTVPGDDEIYAQIAFQEQFFNGVLVR
;
A
#
# COMPACT_ATOMS: atom_id res chain seq x y z
N GLU A 1 7.85 11.00 -21.49
CA GLU A 1 8.07 9.88 -20.54
C GLU A 1 6.99 9.99 -19.47
N ASP A 2 6.33 8.86 -19.16
CA ASP A 2 5.30 8.82 -18.13
C ASP A 2 6.00 8.68 -16.77
N GLU A 3 6.23 9.79 -16.08
CA GLU A 3 6.74 9.79 -14.72
C GLU A 3 5.60 9.53 -13.74
N PHE A 4 5.85 8.72 -12.73
CA PHE A 4 4.93 8.44 -11.64
C PHE A 4 5.49 8.99 -10.33
N HIS A 5 4.65 9.68 -9.58
CA HIS A 5 4.96 10.05 -8.21
C HIS A 5 4.50 8.93 -7.27
N LEU A 6 5.43 8.39 -6.51
CA LEU A 6 5.11 7.40 -5.48
C LEU A 6 4.74 8.12 -4.19
N TRP A 7 3.52 7.88 -3.77
CA TRP A 7 2.94 8.43 -2.55
C TRP A 7 2.62 7.32 -1.57
N ILE A 8 2.80 7.57 -0.28
CA ILE A 8 2.47 6.62 0.77
C ILE A 8 1.46 7.20 1.75
N THR A 9 0.68 6.33 2.37
CA THR A 9 -0.14 6.61 3.55
C THR A 9 0.12 5.52 4.58
N VAL A 10 0.21 5.90 5.86
CA VAL A 10 0.53 4.96 6.94
C VAL A 10 -0.52 5.03 8.03
N TRP A 11 -1.23 3.94 8.22
CA TRP A 11 -2.17 3.75 9.32
C TRP A 11 -1.49 3.04 10.47
N ILE A 12 -1.55 3.63 11.65
CA ILE A 12 -0.95 3.08 12.87
C ILE A 12 -2.07 2.81 13.87
N LYS A 13 -2.19 1.56 14.31
CA LYS A 13 -3.15 1.13 15.32
C LYS A 13 -2.44 0.75 16.61
N ASN A 14 -2.97 1.20 17.73
CA ASN A 14 -2.56 0.69 19.02
C ASN A 14 -3.35 -0.61 19.30
N PRO A 15 -2.69 -1.78 19.38
CA PRO A 15 -3.37 -3.06 19.52
C PRO A 15 -4.04 -3.23 20.89
N GLU A 16 -3.57 -2.52 21.93
CA GLU A 16 -4.15 -2.61 23.29
C GLU A 16 -5.46 -1.83 23.42
N THR A 17 -5.54 -0.67 22.76
CA THR A 17 -6.71 0.23 22.85
C THR A 17 -7.65 0.12 21.65
N GLY A 18 -7.19 -0.48 20.54
CA GLY A 18 -7.92 -0.54 19.27
C GLY A 18 -8.05 0.81 18.55
N ARG A 19 -7.32 1.85 19.01
CA ARG A 19 -7.39 3.20 18.49
C ARG A 19 -6.36 3.41 17.38
N TYR A 20 -6.66 4.31 16.47
CA TYR A 20 -5.79 4.71 15.36
C TYR A 20 -5.15 6.06 15.64
N LEU A 21 -3.87 6.18 15.30
CA LEU A 21 -3.17 7.46 15.32
C LEU A 21 -3.61 8.29 14.11
N ILE A 22 -4.06 9.50 14.37
CA ILE A 22 -4.26 10.53 13.35
C ILE A 22 -3.53 11.81 13.74
N SER A 23 -3.04 12.52 12.76
CA SER A 23 -2.33 13.78 12.88
C SER A 23 -3.18 14.93 12.35
N GLN A 24 -3.06 16.11 12.94
CA GLN A 24 -3.64 17.32 12.39
C GLN A 24 -2.56 18.10 11.66
N ARG A 25 -2.82 18.41 10.40
CA ARG A 25 -1.94 19.21 9.56
C ARG A 25 -1.70 20.60 10.17
N SER A 26 -0.49 21.10 10.02
CA SER A 26 -0.18 22.46 10.47
C SER A 26 -0.97 23.52 9.69
N ALA A 27 -1.13 24.70 10.25
CA ALA A 27 -1.83 25.80 9.61
C ALA A 27 -1.08 26.34 8.36
N ASP A 28 0.22 26.06 8.28
CA ASP A 28 1.08 26.57 7.20
C ASP A 28 1.10 25.67 5.95
N LYS A 29 0.36 24.55 5.98
CA LYS A 29 0.26 23.65 4.82
C LYS A 29 -0.54 24.32 3.69
N GLU A 30 -0.05 24.24 2.46
CA GLU A 30 -0.70 24.83 1.28
C GLU A 30 -2.04 24.14 0.96
N THR A 31 -2.13 22.84 1.21
CA THR A 31 -3.33 22.03 0.94
C THR A 31 -3.92 21.53 2.24
N ASP A 32 -5.23 21.61 2.39
CA ASP A 32 -5.99 21.09 3.53
C ASP A 32 -5.40 21.46 4.91
N PRO A 33 -5.04 22.74 5.19
CA PRO A 33 -4.51 23.13 6.49
C PRO A 33 -5.52 22.80 7.60
N LEU A 34 -5.01 22.44 8.78
CA LEU A 34 -5.77 22.10 9.98
C LEU A 34 -6.69 20.87 9.87
N LYS A 35 -6.74 20.18 8.72
CA LYS A 35 -7.47 18.92 8.59
C LYS A 35 -6.72 17.77 9.25
N TRP A 36 -7.48 16.75 9.62
CA TRP A 36 -6.96 15.52 10.17
C TRP A 36 -6.63 14.53 9.04
N GLU A 37 -5.53 13.83 9.21
CA GLU A 37 -5.08 12.81 8.26
C GLU A 37 -4.31 11.69 8.96
N THR A 38 -4.06 10.60 8.24
CA THR A 38 -3.02 9.64 8.62
C THR A 38 -1.66 10.17 8.17
N VAL A 39 -0.56 9.61 8.68
CA VAL A 39 0.78 9.95 8.16
C VAL A 39 0.84 9.70 6.66
N ALA A 40 1.32 10.65 5.90
CA ALA A 40 1.36 10.56 4.45
C ALA A 40 2.48 11.42 3.85
N GLY A 41 3.15 10.90 2.83
CA GLY A 41 4.20 11.63 2.15
C GLY A 41 4.57 11.02 0.81
N HIS A 42 5.62 11.56 0.19
CA HIS A 42 6.14 11.12 -1.09
C HIS A 42 7.49 10.42 -0.92
N SER A 43 7.77 9.40 -1.73
CA SER A 43 9.11 8.86 -1.79
C SER A 43 10.07 9.85 -2.43
N VAL A 44 11.31 9.87 -1.96
CA VAL A 44 12.40 10.58 -2.61
C VAL A 44 13.08 9.69 -3.64
N SER A 45 13.87 10.28 -4.54
CA SER A 45 14.55 9.53 -5.61
C SER A 45 15.43 8.41 -5.04
N GLY A 46 15.18 7.18 -5.51
CA GLY A 46 15.91 5.98 -5.07
C GLY A 46 15.36 5.29 -3.83
N GLU A 47 14.32 5.84 -3.21
CA GLU A 47 13.65 5.27 -2.04
C GLU A 47 12.49 4.37 -2.48
N ASN A 48 12.36 3.19 -1.86
CA ASN A 48 11.18 2.35 -2.04
C ASN A 48 10.02 2.82 -1.13
N SER A 49 8.81 2.32 -1.38
CA SER A 49 7.63 2.78 -0.66
C SER A 49 7.64 2.46 0.84
N LEU A 50 8.25 1.34 1.26
CA LEU A 50 8.36 1.00 2.67
C LEU A 50 9.34 1.92 3.40
N ASP A 51 10.49 2.19 2.80
CA ASP A 51 11.47 3.11 3.39
C ASP A 51 10.86 4.52 3.53
N ALA A 52 10.13 4.98 2.50
CA ALA A 52 9.38 6.23 2.57
C ALA A 52 8.36 6.24 3.72
N ALA A 53 7.60 5.15 3.89
CA ALA A 53 6.62 5.03 4.96
C ALA A 53 7.26 5.13 6.36
N LEU A 54 8.38 4.43 6.56
CA LEU A 54 9.11 4.46 7.84
C LEU A 54 9.70 5.84 8.12
N ARG A 55 10.29 6.48 7.10
CA ARG A 55 10.85 7.83 7.20
C ARG A 55 9.77 8.85 7.54
N GLU A 56 8.66 8.89 6.80
CA GLU A 56 7.58 9.85 7.05
C GLU A 56 6.99 9.71 8.46
N VAL A 57 6.80 8.48 8.97
CA VAL A 57 6.33 8.26 10.35
C VAL A 57 7.32 8.81 11.36
N SER A 58 8.62 8.60 11.15
CA SER A 58 9.66 9.16 12.03
C SER A 58 9.71 10.69 11.96
N GLU A 59 9.61 11.26 10.76
CA GLU A 59 9.73 12.70 10.52
C GLU A 59 8.51 13.49 10.99
N GLU A 60 7.29 12.96 10.81
CA GLU A 60 6.06 13.65 11.14
C GLU A 60 5.59 13.46 12.58
N VAL A 61 5.71 12.23 13.11
CA VAL A 61 5.14 11.89 14.43
C VAL A 61 6.15 11.34 15.43
N GLY A 62 7.43 11.20 15.04
CA GLY A 62 8.51 10.82 15.94
C GLY A 62 8.47 9.37 16.44
N ILE A 63 7.73 8.48 15.75
CA ILE A 63 7.70 7.04 16.04
C ILE A 63 8.67 6.32 15.12
N THR A 64 9.42 5.35 15.67
CA THR A 64 10.27 4.45 14.89
C THR A 64 9.58 3.10 14.73
N LEU A 65 9.11 2.80 13.53
CA LEU A 65 8.45 1.53 13.21
C LEU A 65 9.44 0.47 12.76
N GLN A 66 9.07 -0.80 12.94
CA GLN A 66 9.86 -1.97 12.53
C GLN A 66 9.41 -2.41 11.14
N PRO A 67 10.32 -2.48 10.14
CA PRO A 67 9.98 -2.81 8.75
C PRO A 67 9.24 -4.15 8.59
N GLU A 68 9.62 -5.14 9.40
CA GLU A 68 9.05 -6.49 9.39
C GLU A 68 7.59 -6.57 9.88
N LYS A 69 7.09 -5.50 10.50
CA LYS A 69 5.69 -5.38 10.92
C LYS A 69 4.81 -4.66 9.90
N ALA A 70 5.38 -4.26 8.77
CA ALA A 70 4.65 -3.57 7.72
C ALA A 70 3.63 -4.49 7.07
N VAL A 71 2.39 -4.04 6.98
CA VAL A 71 1.34 -4.69 6.20
C VAL A 71 0.86 -3.71 5.14
N ILE A 72 1.06 -4.04 3.87
CA ILE A 72 0.50 -3.23 2.79
C ILE A 72 -0.99 -3.57 2.64
N ARG A 73 -1.85 -2.56 2.70
CA ARG A 73 -3.31 -2.72 2.66
C ARG A 73 -3.91 -2.46 1.29
N SER A 74 -3.30 -1.57 0.54
CA SER A 74 -3.71 -1.29 -0.83
C SER A 74 -2.61 -0.58 -1.60
N THR A 75 -2.58 -0.83 -2.90
CA THR A 75 -1.87 -0.01 -3.88
C THR A 75 -2.90 0.55 -4.85
N LYS A 76 -2.90 1.87 -5.05
CA LYS A 76 -3.77 2.56 -5.99
C LYS A 76 -2.93 3.27 -7.03
N VAL A 77 -3.32 3.13 -8.28
CA VAL A 77 -2.72 3.85 -9.41
C VAL A 77 -3.76 4.79 -9.97
N ALA A 78 -3.39 6.04 -10.17
CA ALA A 78 -4.27 7.00 -10.80
C ALA A 78 -3.54 7.86 -11.83
N PHE A 79 -4.31 8.27 -12.80
CA PHE A 79 -3.93 9.20 -13.85
C PHE A 79 -4.88 10.38 -13.78
N THR A 80 -4.35 11.56 -13.52
CA THR A 80 -5.14 12.79 -13.54
C THR A 80 -4.60 13.72 -14.63
N TYR A 81 -5.51 14.47 -15.26
CA TYR A 81 -5.18 15.45 -16.28
C TYR A 81 -5.95 16.75 -16.00
N ASP A 82 -5.22 17.79 -15.65
CA ASP A 82 -5.72 19.17 -15.40
C ASP A 82 -5.03 20.21 -16.30
N GLY A 83 -4.68 19.81 -17.55
CA GLY A 83 -3.79 20.55 -18.44
C GLY A 83 -2.35 20.08 -18.36
N LYS A 84 -1.99 19.32 -17.31
CA LYS A 84 -0.77 18.52 -17.19
C LYS A 84 -1.15 17.13 -16.74
N ARG A 85 -0.41 16.14 -17.20
CA ARG A 85 -0.62 14.76 -16.78
C ARG A 85 0.07 14.52 -15.44
N HIS A 86 -0.70 14.11 -14.44
CA HIS A 86 -0.20 13.69 -13.13
C HIS A 86 -0.49 12.20 -12.96
N ASN A 87 0.57 11.40 -12.98
CA ASN A 87 0.46 9.98 -12.70
C ASN A 87 0.99 9.74 -11.28
N TRP A 88 0.25 8.98 -10.50
CA TRP A 88 0.71 8.63 -9.17
C TRP A 88 0.36 7.18 -8.80
N ILE A 89 1.22 6.61 -7.97
CA ILE A 89 1.02 5.34 -7.29
C ILE A 89 0.93 5.67 -5.80
N ARG A 90 -0.06 5.13 -5.12
CA ARG A 90 -0.20 5.31 -3.68
C ARG A 90 -0.24 3.96 -2.98
N ASP A 91 0.74 3.71 -2.12
CA ASP A 91 0.78 2.55 -1.23
C ASP A 91 0.26 2.93 0.14
N ALA A 92 -0.69 2.13 0.66
CA ALA A 92 -1.24 2.29 1.99
C ALA A 92 -0.71 1.19 2.91
N TYR A 93 0.08 1.59 3.90
CA TYR A 93 0.63 0.71 4.91
C TYR A 93 -0.20 0.71 6.20
N TYR A 94 -0.16 -0.41 6.89
CA TYR A 94 -0.73 -0.59 8.21
C TYR A 94 0.32 -1.15 9.16
N PHE A 95 0.39 -0.58 10.36
CA PHE A 95 1.27 -1.02 11.42
C PHE A 95 0.53 -1.09 12.75
N GLU A 96 1.00 -1.96 13.62
CA GLU A 96 0.60 -1.98 15.02
C GLU A 96 1.78 -1.63 15.90
N THR A 97 1.55 -0.68 16.83
CA THR A 97 2.52 -0.32 17.87
C THR A 97 1.82 0.25 19.09
N THR A 98 2.46 0.11 20.24
CA THR A 98 2.07 0.78 21.49
C THR A 98 2.92 2.04 21.76
N ASP A 99 3.83 2.37 20.85
CA ASP A 99 4.67 3.55 20.97
C ASP A 99 3.83 4.82 20.83
N GLU A 100 4.09 5.77 21.70
CA GLU A 100 3.40 7.07 21.67
C GLU A 100 4.11 8.04 20.70
N PRO A 101 3.35 8.86 19.97
CA PRO A 101 3.94 9.89 19.12
C PRO A 101 4.66 10.95 19.96
N ASP A 102 5.82 11.37 19.48
CA ASP A 102 6.65 12.39 20.11
C ASP A 102 7.06 13.47 19.11
N LEU A 103 6.26 14.54 19.03
CA LEU A 103 6.51 15.64 18.09
C LEU A 103 7.82 16.41 18.39
N GLN A 104 8.46 16.19 19.55
CA GLN A 104 9.79 16.76 19.82
C GLN A 104 10.90 16.00 19.09
N LYS A 105 10.64 14.74 18.73
CA LYS A 105 11.53 13.93 17.89
C LYS A 105 11.22 14.05 16.40
N ALA A 106 10.06 14.60 16.04
CA ALA A 106 9.72 14.88 14.67
C ALA A 106 10.72 15.87 14.05
N SER A 107 11.13 15.63 12.81
CA SER A 107 12.07 16.50 12.10
C SER A 107 11.38 17.57 11.24
N THR A 108 10.05 17.48 11.12
CA THR A 108 9.23 18.44 10.37
C THR A 108 8.25 19.18 11.29
N ASN A 109 7.75 20.33 10.83
CA ASN A 109 6.69 21.08 11.51
C ASN A 109 5.34 20.94 10.81
N GLU A 110 5.15 19.83 10.08
CA GLU A 110 3.96 19.59 9.27
C GLU A 110 2.75 19.16 10.08
N VAL A 111 2.98 18.62 11.28
CA VAL A 111 1.95 18.15 12.21
C VAL A 111 1.81 19.09 13.38
N LEU A 112 0.58 19.60 13.59
CA LEU A 112 0.24 20.48 14.72
C LEU A 112 0.06 19.69 16.01
N GLN A 113 -0.65 18.57 15.94
CA GLN A 113 -0.92 17.65 17.05
C GLN A 113 -1.31 16.27 16.55
N THR A 114 -1.25 15.30 17.46
CA THR A 114 -1.68 13.91 17.18
C THR A 114 -2.77 13.49 18.16
N ARG A 115 -3.60 12.51 17.78
CA ARG A 115 -4.61 11.89 18.63
C ARG A 115 -4.78 10.41 18.30
N TRP A 116 -5.02 9.64 19.34
CA TRP A 116 -5.51 8.27 19.22
C TRP A 116 -7.03 8.26 19.22
N LEU A 117 -7.66 7.94 18.10
CA LEU A 117 -9.12 7.93 17.94
C LEU A 117 -9.62 6.54 17.57
N THR A 118 -10.83 6.24 18.02
CA THR A 118 -11.57 5.07 17.55
C THR A 118 -12.06 5.28 16.12
N LEU A 119 -12.37 4.20 15.42
CA LEU A 119 -12.89 4.28 14.05
C LEU A 119 -14.20 5.08 13.94
N PRO A 120 -15.19 4.96 14.87
CA PRO A 120 -16.36 5.84 14.87
C PRO A 120 -16.03 7.33 15.02
N GLU A 121 -15.07 7.71 15.89
CA GLU A 121 -14.64 9.09 16.07
C GLU A 121 -13.96 9.64 14.80
N ILE A 122 -13.18 8.80 14.09
CA ILE A 122 -12.57 9.17 12.80
C ILE A 122 -13.68 9.34 11.74
N ARG A 123 -14.66 8.46 11.70
CA ARG A 123 -15.78 8.54 10.76
C ARG A 123 -16.59 9.82 10.97
N GLU A 124 -16.92 10.16 12.20
CA GLU A 124 -17.60 11.40 12.53
C GLU A 124 -16.84 12.62 12.02
N LYS A 125 -15.53 12.70 12.27
CA LYS A 125 -14.67 13.79 11.76
C LYS A 125 -14.66 13.85 10.23
N TYR A 126 -14.59 12.70 9.57
CA TYR A 126 -14.59 12.63 8.12
C TYR A 126 -15.92 13.13 7.53
N GLU A 127 -17.06 12.74 8.12
CA GLU A 127 -18.40 13.15 7.69
C GLU A 127 -18.65 14.65 7.91
N HIS A 128 -18.03 15.25 8.93
CA HIS A 128 -18.04 16.70 9.14
C HIS A 128 -17.09 17.48 8.20
N GLY A 129 -16.27 16.79 7.41
CA GLY A 129 -15.33 17.42 6.48
C GLY A 129 -14.05 17.88 7.16
N ASP A 130 -13.77 17.46 8.39
CA ASP A 130 -12.58 17.81 9.16
C ASP A 130 -11.33 17.01 8.74
N CYS A 131 -11.48 16.01 7.87
CA CYS A 131 -10.40 15.14 7.44
C CYS A 131 -10.01 15.33 5.98
N CYS A 132 -8.77 14.97 5.66
CA CYS A 132 -8.34 14.77 4.28
C CYS A 132 -9.09 13.60 3.63
N LEU A 133 -9.24 13.63 2.30
CA LEU A 133 -10.00 12.61 1.56
C LEU A 133 -9.41 11.20 1.68
N SER A 134 -8.10 11.08 1.88
CA SER A 134 -7.40 9.80 2.03
C SER A 134 -7.84 9.02 3.29
N VAL A 135 -8.36 9.72 4.31
CA VAL A 135 -8.80 9.10 5.56
C VAL A 135 -9.93 8.08 5.35
N LYS A 136 -10.74 8.21 4.32
CA LYS A 136 -11.80 7.24 4.00
C LYS A 136 -11.31 5.80 3.77
N ASP A 137 -10.04 5.62 3.42
CA ASP A 137 -9.50 4.31 3.08
C ASP A 137 -9.50 3.35 4.29
N ILE A 138 -9.39 3.89 5.52
CA ILE A 138 -9.43 3.06 6.73
C ILE A 138 -10.75 2.30 6.88
N PHE A 139 -11.85 2.87 6.42
CA PHE A 139 -13.17 2.24 6.55
C PHE A 139 -13.24 0.96 5.72
N GLY A 140 -12.63 0.96 4.52
CA GLY A 140 -12.52 -0.25 3.71
C GLY A 140 -11.57 -1.30 4.29
N PHE A 141 -10.55 -0.89 5.03
CA PHE A 141 -9.61 -1.83 5.67
C PHE A 141 -10.27 -2.62 6.80
N GLU A 142 -11.12 -1.99 7.58
CA GLU A 142 -11.84 -2.65 8.67
C GLU A 142 -13.00 -3.52 8.16
N GLU A 143 -13.66 -3.12 7.08
CA GLU A 143 -14.72 -3.93 6.44
C GLU A 143 -14.17 -5.19 5.78
N ASN A 144 -12.94 -5.13 5.28
CA ASN A 144 -12.22 -6.24 4.65
C ASN A 144 -10.86 -6.45 5.34
N PRO A 145 -10.84 -6.97 6.57
CA PRO A 145 -9.59 -7.27 7.23
C PRO A 145 -8.82 -8.31 6.42
N VAL A 146 -7.54 -8.03 6.12
CA VAL A 146 -6.68 -9.07 5.53
C VAL A 146 -6.59 -10.19 6.57
N PRO A 147 -6.95 -11.43 6.22
CA PRO A 147 -6.76 -12.56 7.11
C PRO A 147 -5.27 -12.63 7.49
N ALA A 148 -4.97 -12.54 8.77
CA ALA A 148 -3.63 -12.41 9.32
C ALA A 148 -2.65 -13.53 8.86
N ASP A 149 -3.17 -14.67 8.45
CA ASP A 149 -2.39 -15.90 8.24
C ASP A 149 -2.49 -16.49 6.83
N ARG A 150 -3.15 -15.84 5.88
CA ARG A 150 -3.49 -16.51 4.61
C ARG A 150 -2.29 -16.84 3.71
N TYR A 151 -1.14 -16.16 3.92
CA TYR A 151 0.01 -16.29 3.03
C TYR A 151 1.34 -16.52 3.76
N GLN A 152 1.36 -16.51 5.10
CA GLN A 152 2.62 -16.67 5.85
C GLN A 152 3.27 -18.02 5.59
N ASP A 153 2.48 -19.04 5.37
CA ASP A 153 2.96 -20.42 5.09
C ASP A 153 3.57 -20.54 3.69
N VAL A 154 3.29 -19.61 2.78
CA VAL A 154 3.76 -19.67 1.38
C VAL A 154 4.78 -18.59 1.03
N ILE A 155 4.90 -17.54 1.86
CA ILE A 155 5.90 -16.49 1.66
C ILE A 155 7.30 -17.08 1.80
N GLY A 156 8.16 -16.81 0.82
CA GLY A 156 9.53 -17.32 0.80
C GLY A 156 9.67 -18.76 0.30
N GLN A 157 8.57 -19.48 0.07
CA GLN A 157 8.63 -20.81 -0.52
C GLN A 157 8.86 -20.74 -2.04
N VAL A 158 9.59 -21.73 -2.54
CA VAL A 158 9.73 -21.95 -3.98
C VAL A 158 8.52 -22.76 -4.45
N VAL A 159 7.78 -22.21 -5.40
CA VAL A 159 6.59 -22.84 -5.96
C VAL A 159 6.78 -23.17 -7.44
N ARG A 160 6.12 -24.21 -7.90
CA ARG A 160 6.09 -24.58 -9.31
C ARG A 160 4.82 -24.06 -9.95
N GLY A 161 4.97 -23.26 -11.00
CA GLY A 161 3.87 -22.72 -11.79
C GLY A 161 3.82 -23.29 -13.20
N LYS A 162 2.76 -22.97 -13.92
CA LYS A 162 2.57 -23.28 -15.32
C LYS A 162 2.39 -22.01 -16.12
N ILE A 163 3.19 -21.82 -17.16
CA ILE A 163 3.02 -20.74 -18.12
C ILE A 163 1.86 -21.10 -19.05
N ASP A 164 0.84 -20.26 -19.11
CA ASP A 164 -0.29 -20.42 -20.05
C ASP A 164 -0.33 -19.30 -21.11
N ARG A 165 0.46 -18.24 -20.92
CA ARG A 165 0.59 -17.11 -21.84
C ARG A 165 2.07 -16.78 -22.02
N PRO A 166 2.74 -17.42 -22.98
CA PRO A 166 4.16 -17.21 -23.22
C PRO A 166 4.45 -15.77 -23.67
N MET A 167 5.66 -15.29 -23.36
CA MET A 167 6.17 -14.02 -23.85
C MET A 167 6.03 -13.91 -25.36
N GLY A 168 5.53 -12.76 -25.85
CA GLY A 168 5.26 -12.53 -27.27
C GLY A 168 3.94 -13.13 -27.78
N SER A 169 3.21 -13.91 -26.99
CA SER A 169 1.89 -14.41 -27.38
C SER A 169 0.83 -13.29 -27.33
N CYS A 170 -0.24 -13.44 -28.13
CA CYS A 170 -1.36 -12.50 -28.13
C CYS A 170 -2.37 -12.84 -27.02
N HIS A 171 -3.03 -11.81 -26.48
CA HIS A 171 -4.17 -12.00 -25.62
C HIS A 171 -5.31 -12.75 -26.36
N PRO A 172 -5.95 -13.77 -25.74
CA PRO A 172 -6.96 -14.59 -26.42
C PRO A 172 -8.12 -13.81 -27.03
N ARG A 173 -8.60 -12.76 -26.33
CA ARG A 173 -9.75 -11.92 -26.74
C ARG A 173 -9.34 -10.60 -27.40
N HIS A 174 -8.10 -10.11 -27.18
CA HIS A 174 -7.63 -8.80 -27.65
C HIS A 174 -6.33 -8.98 -28.44
N LYS A 175 -6.46 -9.19 -29.73
CA LYS A 175 -5.34 -9.54 -30.65
C LYS A 175 -4.28 -8.45 -30.80
N ASN A 176 -4.56 -7.25 -30.37
CA ASN A 176 -3.62 -6.11 -30.34
C ASN A 176 -2.80 -6.03 -29.05
N ILE A 177 -3.07 -6.90 -28.06
CA ILE A 177 -2.34 -6.97 -26.80
C ILE A 177 -1.41 -8.18 -26.84
N PHE A 178 -0.10 -7.94 -26.70
CA PHE A 178 0.93 -8.95 -26.61
C PHE A 178 1.50 -9.00 -25.20
N TYR A 179 1.78 -10.19 -24.71
CA TYR A 179 2.40 -10.36 -23.40
C TYR A 179 3.90 -10.07 -23.50
N PRO A 180 4.42 -9.03 -22.80
CA PRO A 180 5.85 -8.68 -22.85
C PRO A 180 6.71 -9.60 -21.97
N VAL A 181 6.08 -10.45 -21.15
CA VAL A 181 6.71 -11.43 -20.25
C VAL A 181 5.91 -12.72 -20.27
N ASN A 182 6.50 -13.81 -19.77
CA ASN A 182 5.76 -15.04 -19.55
C ASN A 182 4.73 -14.83 -18.44
N TYR A 183 3.50 -15.19 -18.70
CA TYR A 183 2.40 -15.11 -17.75
C TYR A 183 1.83 -16.50 -17.50
N GLY A 184 1.62 -16.85 -16.23
CA GLY A 184 1.17 -18.18 -15.87
C GLY A 184 0.49 -18.19 -14.50
N TYR A 185 0.35 -19.37 -13.92
CA TYR A 185 -0.30 -19.54 -12.63
C TYR A 185 0.35 -20.64 -11.80
N VAL A 186 0.24 -20.51 -10.49
CA VAL A 186 0.62 -21.53 -9.51
C VAL A 186 -0.61 -22.36 -9.18
N THR A 187 -0.51 -23.67 -9.35
CA THR A 187 -1.62 -24.59 -9.04
C THR A 187 -1.77 -24.78 -7.53
N GLY A 188 -3.02 -24.81 -7.06
CA GLY A 188 -3.32 -25.05 -5.64
C GLY A 188 -3.35 -23.79 -4.77
N ILE A 189 -3.07 -22.63 -5.33
CA ILE A 189 -3.21 -21.33 -4.63
C ILE A 189 -4.47 -20.64 -5.16
N THR A 190 -5.27 -20.08 -4.25
CA THR A 190 -6.48 -19.34 -4.59
C THR A 190 -6.15 -17.85 -4.62
N GLY A 191 -6.42 -17.16 -5.73
CA GLY A 191 -6.26 -15.71 -5.85
C GLY A 191 -7.25 -14.95 -4.98
N GLY A 192 -6.99 -13.65 -4.78
CA GLY A 192 -7.85 -12.76 -3.99
C GLY A 192 -9.28 -12.61 -4.52
N ASP A 193 -9.51 -12.92 -5.80
CA ASP A 193 -10.82 -12.98 -6.46
C ASP A 193 -11.57 -14.31 -6.25
N GLY A 194 -11.00 -15.25 -5.46
CA GLY A 194 -11.56 -16.58 -5.23
C GLY A 194 -11.27 -17.59 -6.34
N ALA A 195 -10.57 -17.23 -7.39
CA ALA A 195 -10.14 -18.17 -8.42
C ALA A 195 -9.06 -19.13 -7.88
N ILE A 196 -9.13 -20.42 -8.24
CA ILE A 196 -8.17 -21.45 -7.81
C ILE A 196 -6.83 -21.31 -8.59
N ARG A 197 -6.41 -20.08 -8.88
CA ARG A 197 -5.20 -19.78 -9.64
C ARG A 197 -4.63 -18.46 -9.17
N SER A 198 -3.37 -18.43 -8.78
CA SER A 198 -2.64 -17.19 -8.63
C SER A 198 -1.81 -16.96 -9.88
N ASP A 199 -2.07 -15.86 -10.56
CA ASP A 199 -1.36 -15.47 -11.77
C ASP A 199 0.07 -15.05 -11.41
N VAL A 200 1.03 -15.48 -12.23
CA VAL A 200 2.47 -15.24 -12.04
C VAL A 200 3.07 -14.72 -13.33
N THR A 201 3.85 -13.65 -13.25
CA THR A 201 4.62 -13.16 -14.39
C THR A 201 6.10 -13.46 -14.19
N VAL A 202 6.76 -14.04 -15.18
CA VAL A 202 8.19 -14.35 -15.13
C VAL A 202 8.91 -14.05 -16.44
N PRO A 203 10.11 -13.51 -16.38
CA PRO A 203 11.00 -13.48 -17.52
C PRO A 203 11.72 -14.83 -17.67
N GLY A 204 11.68 -15.44 -18.86
CA GLY A 204 12.47 -16.65 -19.19
C GLY A 204 11.68 -17.95 -19.35
N ASP A 205 12.36 -19.09 -19.28
CA ASP A 205 11.99 -20.41 -19.75
C ASP A 205 10.70 -21.03 -19.18
N ASP A 206 10.26 -22.16 -19.79
CA ASP A 206 8.96 -22.82 -19.60
C ASP A 206 8.65 -23.40 -18.20
N GLU A 207 9.62 -23.47 -17.30
CA GLU A 207 9.44 -23.88 -15.91
C GLU A 207 9.79 -22.76 -14.94
N ILE A 208 8.82 -22.42 -14.09
CA ILE A 208 8.93 -21.34 -13.11
C ILE A 208 9.26 -21.92 -11.74
N TYR A 209 10.39 -21.54 -11.19
CA TYR A 209 10.64 -21.57 -9.76
C TYR A 209 10.49 -20.15 -9.24
N ALA A 210 9.37 -19.86 -8.60
CA ALA A 210 9.07 -18.56 -8.09
C ALA A 210 9.17 -18.54 -6.57
N GLN A 211 9.90 -17.58 -6.04
CA GLN A 211 9.80 -17.28 -4.62
C GLN A 211 8.58 -16.37 -4.44
N ILE A 212 7.60 -16.80 -3.68
CA ILE A 212 6.43 -15.98 -3.39
C ILE A 212 6.90 -14.85 -2.48
N ALA A 213 6.95 -13.64 -3.03
CA ALA A 213 7.06 -12.43 -2.25
C ALA A 213 5.64 -11.90 -1.98
N PHE A 214 5.36 -11.53 -0.73
CA PHE A 214 4.10 -10.94 -0.38
C PHE A 214 3.99 -9.55 -1.04
N GLN A 215 3.20 -9.45 -2.08
CA GLN A 215 2.59 -8.20 -2.52
C GLN A 215 1.11 -8.48 -2.76
N GLU A 216 0.30 -8.25 -1.73
CA GLU A 216 -1.13 -8.08 -1.96
C GLU A 216 -1.32 -6.86 -2.86
N GLN A 217 -2.01 -7.09 -3.96
CA GLN A 217 -2.49 -6.09 -4.89
C GLN A 217 -1.52 -5.51 -5.93
N PHE A 218 -0.94 -6.34 -6.75
CA PHE A 218 -0.76 -5.93 -8.12
C PHE A 218 -1.60 -6.83 -9.03
N PHE A 219 -2.69 -6.28 -9.59
CA PHE A 219 -3.42 -6.79 -10.74
C PHE A 219 -3.24 -8.29 -11.01
N ASN A 220 -3.81 -9.15 -10.18
CA ASN A 220 -3.83 -10.61 -10.40
C ASN A 220 -2.48 -11.22 -10.81
N GLY A 221 -1.37 -10.71 -10.36
CA GLY A 221 -0.06 -11.23 -10.73
C GLY A 221 0.95 -11.13 -9.61
N VAL A 222 1.63 -12.22 -9.31
CA VAL A 222 2.84 -12.22 -8.48
C VAL A 222 4.00 -11.80 -9.37
N LEU A 223 4.70 -10.72 -9.01
CA LEU A 223 5.94 -10.36 -9.65
C LEU A 223 7.04 -11.24 -9.06
N VAL A 224 7.63 -12.10 -9.86
CA VAL A 224 8.73 -12.97 -9.46
C VAL A 224 10.03 -12.41 -10.06
N ARG A 225 11.06 -12.32 -9.23
CA ARG A 225 12.42 -11.98 -9.67
C ARG A 225 13.16 -13.21 -10.14
#